data_20d891a994cbfbeda575dd50ea87e578
#
_entry.id   20d891a994cbfbeda575dd50ea87e578
#
_cell.length_a   1.000
_cell.length_b   1.000
_cell.length_c   1.000
_cell.angle_alpha   90.00
_cell.angle_beta   90.00
_cell.angle_gamma   90.00
#
_symmetry.space_group_name_H-M   'P 1'
#
loop_
_entity.id
_entity.type
_entity.pdbx_description
1 polymer ?
#
loop_
_entity_poly.entity_id
_entity_poly.type
_entity_poly.pdbx_seq_one_letter_code
_entity_poly.pdbx_strand_id
1 'polypeptide(L)'
;MIYRKTMQTAVRFAVCIPLSAFFIAGCAARDGISGGLTRYAGADVSYTAEFPEAGTAECVRSGGTTVMRMVSPEHLCGITVTYDGISCSLASGEMSVLLSPETASGLTGIFDLLARPAEPGSGVIPTKSADGEETILTFDEGSVTLTADGVPSEVVFGERIIRIENFKIQ
;
A
#
# COMPACT_ATOMS: atom_id res chain seq x y z
N MET A 1 58.09 39.49 8.36
CA MET A 1 57.57 38.29 9.04
C MET A 1 56.04 38.39 9.16
N ILE A 2 55.31 38.75 8.13
CA ILE A 2 53.85 39.06 8.16
C ILE A 2 53.05 38.34 7.04
N TYR A 3 53.73 37.53 6.17
CA TYR A 3 53.08 36.96 4.99
C TYR A 3 52.59 35.51 5.13
N ARG A 4 52.66 34.87 6.31
CA ARG A 4 52.30 33.46 6.48
C ARG A 4 50.93 33.20 7.17
N LYS A 5 50.20 34.22 7.63
CA LYS A 5 48.94 34.05 8.36
C LYS A 5 47.67 34.21 7.53
N THR A 6 47.76 34.77 6.33
CA THR A 6 46.58 35.04 5.48
C THR A 6 46.23 33.91 4.52
N MET A 7 47.09 32.91 4.34
CA MET A 7 46.84 31.81 3.39
C MET A 7 46.08 30.59 4.03
N GLN A 8 46.07 30.52 5.34
CA GLN A 8 45.39 29.39 6.02
C GLN A 8 43.88 29.63 6.28
N THR A 9 43.42 30.88 6.17
CA THR A 9 41.99 31.19 6.40
C THR A 9 41.15 31.05 5.14
N ALA A 10 41.77 31.22 3.95
CA ALA A 10 41.05 31.07 2.67
C ALA A 10 40.75 29.65 2.25
N VAL A 11 41.53 28.66 2.72
CA VAL A 11 41.34 27.25 2.36
C VAL A 11 40.24 26.59 3.20
N ARG A 12 39.91 27.13 4.39
CA ARG A 12 38.85 26.59 5.26
C ARG A 12 37.44 26.98 4.85
N PHE A 13 37.26 28.02 4.06
CA PHE A 13 35.95 28.46 3.59
C PHE A 13 35.50 27.79 2.28
N ALA A 14 36.45 27.29 1.48
CA ALA A 14 36.12 26.68 0.18
C ALA A 14 35.63 25.24 0.26
N VAL A 15 35.81 24.55 1.41
CA VAL A 15 35.41 23.12 1.57
C VAL A 15 34.04 22.94 2.20
N CYS A 16 33.51 23.98 2.90
CA CYS A 16 32.20 23.85 3.56
C CYS A 16 30.99 24.15 2.65
N ILE A 17 31.18 24.86 1.53
CA ILE A 17 30.05 25.24 0.65
C ILE A 17 29.54 24.07 -0.23
N PRO A 18 30.36 23.15 -0.76
CA PRO A 18 29.82 22.05 -1.56
C PRO A 18 29.16 20.94 -0.73
N LEU A 19 29.47 20.80 0.57
CA LEU A 19 28.85 19.75 1.39
C LEU A 19 27.42 20.10 1.84
N SER A 20 27.11 21.39 2.04
CA SER A 20 25.76 21.83 2.41
C SER A 20 24.79 21.83 1.22
N ALA A 21 25.28 21.98 -0.01
CA ALA A 21 24.44 21.92 -1.21
C ALA A 21 23.98 20.49 -1.55
N PHE A 22 24.74 19.46 -1.16
CA PHE A 22 24.35 18.05 -1.37
C PHE A 22 23.28 17.57 -0.38
N PHE A 23 23.20 18.16 0.81
CA PHE A 23 22.15 17.79 1.79
C PHE A 23 20.79 18.40 1.47
N ILE A 24 20.72 19.51 0.75
CA ILE A 24 19.44 20.16 0.41
C ILE A 24 18.80 19.49 -0.81
N ALA A 25 19.58 18.92 -1.74
CA ALA A 25 19.04 18.21 -2.90
C ALA A 25 18.45 16.82 -2.54
N GLY A 26 18.84 16.23 -1.41
CA GLY A 26 18.33 14.93 -0.96
C GLY A 26 16.97 14.98 -0.26
N CYS A 27 16.53 16.14 0.24
CA CYS A 27 15.24 16.29 0.91
C CYS A 27 14.10 16.67 -0.04
N ALA A 28 14.38 17.32 -1.15
CA ALA A 28 13.35 17.78 -2.09
C ALA A 28 12.78 16.67 -2.99
N ALA A 29 13.45 15.52 -3.09
CA ALA A 29 12.98 14.38 -3.90
C ALA A 29 12.06 13.42 -3.12
N ARG A 30 11.92 13.59 -1.81
CA ARG A 30 11.08 12.72 -0.96
C ARG A 30 9.63 13.18 -0.83
N ASP A 31 9.35 14.46 -1.02
CA ASP A 31 8.02 15.03 -0.78
C ASP A 31 7.05 14.90 -1.97
N GLY A 32 7.52 14.50 -3.15
CA GLY A 32 6.70 14.39 -4.37
C GLY A 32 6.01 13.04 -4.58
N ILE A 33 6.42 11.98 -3.87
CA ILE A 33 6.00 10.61 -4.20
C ILE A 33 4.83 10.14 -3.32
N SER A 34 4.69 10.62 -2.09
CA SER A 34 3.76 10.04 -1.12
C SER A 34 2.31 10.50 -1.23
N GLY A 35 2.04 11.71 -1.69
CA GLY A 35 0.65 12.23 -1.76
C GLY A 35 -0.21 11.68 -2.90
N GLY A 36 0.38 11.01 -3.89
CA GLY A 36 -0.30 10.48 -5.07
C GLY A 36 -0.44 8.96 -5.12
N LEU A 37 0.44 8.23 -4.43
CA LEU A 37 0.55 6.77 -4.56
C LEU A 37 -0.57 5.99 -3.84
N THR A 38 -1.26 6.59 -2.90
CA THR A 38 -2.29 5.91 -2.11
C THR A 38 -3.62 6.65 -2.10
N ARG A 39 -3.97 7.31 -3.22
CA ARG A 39 -5.28 7.96 -3.36
C ARG A 39 -6.47 7.02 -3.13
N TYR A 40 -6.26 5.73 -3.32
CA TYR A 40 -7.25 4.69 -3.06
C TYR A 40 -7.42 4.39 -1.56
N ALA A 41 -6.41 4.66 -0.73
CA ALA A 41 -6.51 4.44 0.71
C ALA A 41 -7.54 5.41 1.31
N GLY A 42 -8.54 4.91 1.99
CA GLY A 42 -9.63 5.71 2.53
C GLY A 42 -10.69 6.18 1.53
N ALA A 43 -10.52 5.96 0.22
CA ALA A 43 -11.54 6.21 -0.77
C ALA A 43 -12.55 5.05 -0.85
N ASP A 44 -13.76 5.34 -1.33
CA ASP A 44 -14.69 4.31 -1.76
C ASP A 44 -14.17 3.69 -3.05
N VAL A 45 -14.07 2.36 -3.07
CA VAL A 45 -13.47 1.63 -4.20
C VAL A 45 -14.25 0.37 -4.52
N SER A 46 -14.13 -0.07 -5.77
CA SER A 46 -14.58 -1.40 -6.19
C SER A 46 -13.49 -2.09 -7.00
N TYR A 47 -13.35 -3.40 -6.86
CA TYR A 47 -12.36 -4.19 -7.56
C TYR A 47 -12.76 -5.67 -7.59
N THR A 48 -12.10 -6.43 -8.46
CA THR A 48 -12.15 -7.89 -8.48
C THR A 48 -10.88 -8.42 -7.85
N ALA A 49 -11.01 -9.33 -6.88
CA ALA A 49 -9.90 -10.02 -6.24
C ALA A 49 -9.83 -11.46 -6.73
N GLU A 50 -8.69 -11.87 -7.26
CA GLU A 50 -8.40 -13.26 -7.61
C GLU A 50 -7.54 -13.89 -6.50
N PHE A 51 -8.07 -14.92 -5.89
CA PHE A 51 -7.41 -15.77 -4.90
C PHE A 51 -6.98 -17.07 -5.60
N PRO A 52 -5.69 -17.31 -5.84
CA PRO A 52 -5.23 -18.43 -6.67
C PRO A 52 -5.78 -19.80 -6.28
N GLU A 53 -6.05 -20.01 -4.98
CA GLU A 53 -6.54 -21.27 -4.45
C GLU A 53 -8.05 -21.28 -4.13
N ALA A 54 -8.69 -20.13 -4.07
CA ALA A 54 -10.07 -19.99 -3.61
C ALA A 54 -11.03 -19.44 -4.66
N GLY A 55 -10.51 -18.86 -5.75
CA GLY A 55 -11.34 -18.34 -6.84
C GLY A 55 -11.39 -16.81 -6.87
N THR A 56 -12.49 -16.27 -7.37
CA THR A 56 -12.64 -14.83 -7.64
C THR A 56 -13.76 -14.24 -6.80
N ALA A 57 -13.55 -13.03 -6.34
CA ALA A 57 -14.55 -12.26 -5.59
C ALA A 57 -14.66 -10.82 -6.12
N GLU A 58 -15.86 -10.28 -6.08
CA GLU A 58 -16.13 -8.86 -6.22
C GLU A 58 -16.03 -8.19 -4.85
N CYS A 59 -15.27 -7.11 -4.78
CA CYS A 59 -15.03 -6.37 -3.56
C CYS A 59 -15.48 -4.92 -3.73
N VAL A 60 -16.19 -4.40 -2.72
CA VAL A 60 -16.60 -3.00 -2.63
C VAL A 60 -16.25 -2.49 -1.25
N ARG A 61 -15.52 -1.37 -1.17
CA ARG A 61 -15.33 -0.65 0.07
C ARG A 61 -16.05 0.68 -0.01
N SER A 62 -16.89 0.96 0.97
CA SER A 62 -17.61 2.23 1.11
C SER A 62 -17.81 2.58 2.58
N GLY A 63 -17.52 3.84 2.92
CA GLY A 63 -17.66 4.33 4.29
C GLY A 63 -16.83 3.57 5.32
N GLY A 64 -15.67 3.02 4.93
CA GLY A 64 -14.81 2.22 5.80
C GLY A 64 -15.19 0.73 5.91
N THR A 65 -16.32 0.32 5.36
CA THR A 65 -16.76 -1.08 5.32
C THR A 65 -16.38 -1.71 3.99
N THR A 66 -15.75 -2.89 4.04
CA THR A 66 -15.45 -3.71 2.86
C THR A 66 -16.41 -4.88 2.80
N VAL A 67 -17.06 -5.04 1.65
CA VAL A 67 -17.90 -6.20 1.32
C VAL A 67 -17.25 -6.97 0.20
N MET A 68 -16.96 -8.25 0.42
CA MET A 68 -16.43 -9.17 -0.57
C MET A 68 -17.47 -10.24 -0.87
N ARG A 69 -17.80 -10.46 -2.12
CA ARG A 69 -18.74 -11.47 -2.58
C ARG A 69 -18.04 -12.45 -3.51
N MET A 70 -18.04 -13.72 -3.20
CA MET A 70 -17.51 -14.77 -4.07
C MET A 70 -18.37 -14.91 -5.33
N VAL A 71 -17.71 -14.90 -6.48
CA VAL A 71 -18.33 -15.06 -7.81
C VAL A 71 -17.85 -16.31 -8.54
N SER A 72 -16.74 -16.89 -8.11
CA SER A 72 -16.25 -18.20 -8.56
C SER A 72 -15.40 -18.86 -7.46
N PRO A 73 -15.29 -20.19 -7.44
CA PRO A 73 -16.03 -21.18 -8.23
C PRO A 73 -17.50 -21.29 -7.79
N GLU A 74 -18.33 -21.98 -8.56
CA GLU A 74 -19.79 -22.05 -8.37
C GLU A 74 -20.23 -22.42 -6.94
N HIS A 75 -19.52 -23.35 -6.30
CA HIS A 75 -19.86 -23.82 -4.95
C HIS A 75 -19.57 -22.77 -3.84
N LEU A 76 -18.83 -21.72 -4.14
CA LEU A 76 -18.58 -20.60 -3.24
C LEU A 76 -19.41 -19.36 -3.61
N CYS A 77 -20.10 -19.37 -4.75
CA CYS A 77 -20.91 -18.24 -5.18
C CYS A 77 -21.98 -17.88 -4.14
N GLY A 78 -22.12 -16.57 -3.88
CA GLY A 78 -23.07 -16.04 -2.90
C GLY A 78 -22.55 -16.00 -1.47
N ILE A 79 -21.38 -16.57 -1.18
CA ILE A 79 -20.69 -16.30 0.07
C ILE A 79 -20.26 -14.84 0.08
N THR A 80 -20.63 -14.13 1.14
CA THR A 80 -20.31 -12.72 1.33
C THR A 80 -19.55 -12.55 2.63
N VAL A 81 -18.45 -11.81 2.59
CA VAL A 81 -17.70 -11.38 3.76
C VAL A 81 -17.88 -9.87 3.92
N THR A 82 -18.21 -9.44 5.13
CA THR A 82 -18.32 -8.02 5.48
C THR A 82 -17.33 -7.70 6.59
N TYR A 83 -16.52 -6.66 6.39
CA TYR A 83 -15.53 -6.19 7.34
C TYR A 83 -15.65 -4.66 7.52
N ASP A 84 -15.82 -4.22 8.75
CA ASP A 84 -16.02 -2.80 9.13
C ASP A 84 -14.79 -2.16 9.79
N GLY A 85 -13.61 -2.80 9.68
CA GLY A 85 -12.38 -2.37 10.34
C GLY A 85 -12.19 -2.96 11.74
N ILE A 86 -13.23 -3.60 12.33
CA ILE A 86 -13.18 -4.20 13.67
C ILE A 86 -13.71 -5.62 13.62
N SER A 87 -14.87 -5.79 13.03
CA SER A 87 -15.63 -7.05 13.00
C SER A 87 -15.66 -7.61 11.59
N CYS A 88 -15.51 -8.92 11.49
CA CYS A 88 -15.61 -9.64 10.23
C CYS A 88 -16.73 -10.66 10.32
N SER A 89 -17.68 -10.61 9.41
CA SER A 89 -18.76 -11.58 9.31
C SER A 89 -18.79 -12.27 7.95
N LEU A 90 -19.22 -13.52 7.96
CA LEU A 90 -19.43 -14.34 6.76
C LEU A 90 -20.90 -14.69 6.65
N ALA A 91 -21.48 -14.47 5.49
CA ALA A 91 -22.87 -14.82 5.21
C ALA A 91 -22.99 -15.74 4.00
N SER A 92 -23.95 -16.64 4.02
CA SER A 92 -24.34 -17.51 2.91
C SER A 92 -25.85 -17.78 2.99
N GLY A 93 -26.59 -17.25 2.03
CA GLY A 93 -28.05 -17.26 2.08
C GLY A 93 -28.58 -16.51 3.30
N GLU A 94 -29.39 -17.19 4.12
CA GLU A 94 -29.94 -16.61 5.34
C GLU A 94 -29.05 -16.78 6.58
N MET A 95 -27.95 -17.53 6.46
CA MET A 95 -27.01 -17.76 7.54
C MET A 95 -25.95 -16.67 7.58
N SER A 96 -25.66 -16.17 8.79
CA SER A 96 -24.56 -15.26 9.04
C SER A 96 -23.81 -15.66 10.31
N VAL A 97 -22.49 -15.59 10.26
CA VAL A 97 -21.60 -15.95 11.36
C VAL A 97 -20.58 -14.83 11.55
N LEU A 98 -20.39 -14.39 12.78
CA LEU A 98 -19.27 -13.51 13.14
C LEU A 98 -18.01 -14.36 13.25
N LEU A 99 -16.96 -13.97 12.52
CA LEU A 99 -15.67 -14.66 12.56
C LEU A 99 -14.84 -14.16 13.76
N SER A 100 -14.11 -15.09 14.40
CA SER A 100 -13.12 -14.66 15.37
C SER A 100 -11.98 -13.88 14.70
N PRO A 101 -11.32 -12.95 15.39
CA PRO A 101 -10.19 -12.22 14.84
C PRO A 101 -9.10 -13.13 14.26
N GLU A 102 -8.83 -14.25 14.91
CA GLU A 102 -7.82 -15.23 14.46
C GLU A 102 -8.23 -15.90 13.14
N THR A 103 -9.52 -16.24 13.00
CA THR A 103 -10.06 -16.84 11.77
C THR A 103 -10.09 -15.84 10.61
N ALA A 104 -10.41 -14.59 10.91
CA ALA A 104 -10.55 -13.53 9.93
C ALA A 104 -9.20 -12.92 9.50
N SER A 105 -8.16 -12.99 10.34
CA SER A 105 -6.92 -12.21 10.22
C SER A 105 -6.26 -12.26 8.86
N GLY A 106 -6.25 -13.43 8.23
CA GLY A 106 -5.65 -13.58 6.90
C GLY A 106 -6.41 -12.87 5.76
N LEU A 107 -7.70 -12.59 5.95
CA LEU A 107 -8.52 -11.87 4.97
C LEU A 107 -8.61 -10.38 5.31
N THR A 108 -8.85 -10.07 6.59
CA THR A 108 -8.93 -8.67 7.05
C THR A 108 -7.61 -7.94 6.89
N GLY A 109 -6.46 -8.63 7.08
CA GLY A 109 -5.14 -8.05 6.82
C GLY A 109 -4.95 -7.56 5.39
N ILE A 110 -5.55 -8.23 4.40
CA ILE A 110 -5.54 -7.79 3.00
C ILE A 110 -6.35 -6.50 2.84
N PHE A 111 -7.55 -6.44 3.44
CA PHE A 111 -8.37 -5.24 3.41
C PHE A 111 -7.70 -4.07 4.11
N ASP A 112 -7.04 -4.32 5.24
CA ASP A 112 -6.30 -3.32 5.99
C ASP A 112 -5.10 -2.78 5.21
N LEU A 113 -4.33 -3.64 4.50
CA LEU A 113 -3.25 -3.20 3.63
C LEU A 113 -3.76 -2.30 2.50
N LEU A 114 -4.88 -2.65 1.87
CA LEU A 114 -5.50 -1.83 0.83
C LEU A 114 -6.13 -0.54 1.37
N ALA A 115 -6.44 -0.46 2.65
CA ALA A 115 -6.98 0.75 3.28
C ALA A 115 -5.89 1.65 3.87
N ARG A 116 -4.68 1.14 4.05
CA ARG A 116 -3.59 1.85 4.73
C ARG A 116 -2.91 2.86 3.81
N PRO A 117 -2.86 4.15 4.18
CA PRO A 117 -2.13 5.14 3.41
C PRO A 117 -0.62 4.94 3.56
N ALA A 118 0.13 5.17 2.49
CA ALA A 118 1.58 5.29 2.55
C ALA A 118 1.95 6.75 2.88
N GLU A 119 1.96 7.08 4.16
CA GLU A 119 2.32 8.43 4.62
C GLU A 119 3.83 8.55 4.87
N PRO A 120 4.42 9.74 4.74
CA PRO A 120 5.79 9.97 5.16
C PRO A 120 5.95 9.64 6.65
N GLY A 121 6.87 8.72 6.97
CA GLY A 121 7.10 8.28 8.35
C GLY A 121 6.25 7.09 8.82
N SER A 122 5.37 6.55 8.00
CA SER A 122 4.58 5.34 8.29
C SER A 122 5.38 4.03 8.26
N GLY A 123 6.69 4.09 7.98
CA GLY A 123 7.52 2.90 7.80
C GLY A 123 7.38 2.24 6.42
N VAL A 124 6.44 2.70 5.61
CA VAL A 124 6.23 2.16 4.25
C VAL A 124 7.37 2.55 3.33
N ILE A 125 7.97 1.56 2.67
CA ILE A 125 9.10 1.76 1.76
C ILE A 125 8.59 1.55 0.33
N PRO A 126 8.47 2.63 -0.48
CA PRO A 126 8.18 2.49 -1.88
C PRO A 126 9.45 2.07 -2.64
N THR A 127 9.36 0.99 -3.40
CA THR A 127 10.40 0.51 -4.32
C THR A 127 9.82 0.41 -5.72
N LYS A 128 10.66 0.65 -6.72
CA LYS A 128 10.28 0.42 -8.13
C LYS A 128 10.61 -1.00 -8.53
N SER A 129 9.75 -1.61 -9.36
CA SER A 129 10.06 -2.87 -10.04
C SER A 129 11.29 -2.72 -10.95
N ALA A 130 11.88 -3.83 -11.37
CA ALA A 130 13.10 -3.85 -12.17
C ALA A 130 12.94 -3.15 -13.54
N ASP A 131 11.74 -3.18 -14.11
CA ASP A 131 11.36 -2.48 -15.35
C ASP A 131 10.94 -1.01 -15.12
N GLY A 132 10.73 -0.62 -13.85
CA GLY A 132 10.34 0.73 -13.46
C GLY A 132 8.85 1.04 -13.66
N GLU A 133 8.05 0.08 -14.13
CA GLU A 133 6.63 0.28 -14.44
C GLU A 133 5.75 0.21 -13.19
N GLU A 134 6.11 -0.62 -12.23
CA GLU A 134 5.34 -0.81 -11.00
C GLU A 134 6.01 -0.16 -9.80
N THR A 135 5.21 0.12 -8.77
CA THR A 135 5.69 0.58 -7.47
C THR A 135 5.22 -0.39 -6.40
N ILE A 136 6.15 -0.94 -5.64
CA ILE A 136 5.86 -1.86 -4.54
C ILE A 136 5.90 -1.06 -3.23
N LEU A 137 4.79 -1.04 -2.51
CA LEU A 137 4.69 -0.49 -1.16
C LEU A 137 4.87 -1.63 -0.16
N THR A 138 5.97 -1.62 0.58
CA THR A 138 6.26 -2.65 1.58
C THR A 138 5.85 -2.16 2.96
N PHE A 139 5.04 -2.96 3.65
CA PHE A 139 4.58 -2.81 5.02
C PHE A 139 5.17 -3.94 5.87
N ASP A 140 5.05 -3.85 7.20
CA ASP A 140 5.58 -4.89 8.10
C ASP A 140 4.92 -6.27 7.87
N GLU A 141 3.61 -6.29 7.51
CA GLU A 141 2.84 -7.52 7.36
C GLU A 141 2.73 -8.02 5.91
N GLY A 142 3.15 -7.20 4.92
CA GLY A 142 2.98 -7.56 3.51
C GLY A 142 3.34 -6.43 2.57
N SER A 143 2.84 -6.52 1.33
CA SER A 143 3.09 -5.50 0.32
C SER A 143 1.88 -5.28 -0.59
N VAL A 144 1.84 -4.11 -1.21
CA VAL A 144 0.89 -3.75 -2.26
C VAL A 144 1.67 -3.30 -3.48
N THR A 145 1.47 -3.98 -4.60
CA THR A 145 2.03 -3.58 -5.89
C THR A 145 1.05 -2.65 -6.60
N LEU A 146 1.55 -1.53 -7.07
CA LEU A 146 0.80 -0.54 -7.82
C LEU A 146 1.26 -0.51 -9.27
N THR A 147 0.33 -0.41 -10.20
CA THR A 147 0.60 -0.13 -11.60
C THR A 147 1.24 1.26 -11.79
N ALA A 148 1.67 1.58 -13.00
CA ALA A 148 2.19 2.91 -13.36
C ALA A 148 1.17 4.04 -13.04
N ASP A 149 -0.12 3.76 -13.11
CA ASP A 149 -1.20 4.70 -12.78
C ASP A 149 -1.49 4.83 -11.29
N GLY A 150 -0.75 4.11 -10.44
CA GLY A 150 -0.93 4.11 -8.98
C GLY A 150 -2.15 3.33 -8.50
N VAL A 151 -2.60 2.36 -9.29
CA VAL A 151 -3.73 1.48 -8.98
C VAL A 151 -3.20 0.15 -8.44
N PRO A 152 -3.74 -0.40 -7.34
CA PRO A 152 -3.37 -1.72 -6.85
C PRO A 152 -3.57 -2.80 -7.91
N SER A 153 -2.53 -3.62 -8.13
CA SER A 153 -2.53 -4.79 -9.03
C SER A 153 -2.33 -6.10 -8.29
N GLU A 154 -1.63 -6.06 -7.16
CA GLU A 154 -1.36 -7.24 -6.35
C GLU A 154 -1.23 -6.86 -4.87
N VAL A 155 -1.68 -7.76 -4.01
CA VAL A 155 -1.47 -7.69 -2.56
C VAL A 155 -0.83 -8.98 -2.09
N VAL A 156 0.26 -8.87 -1.35
CA VAL A 156 0.90 -9.98 -0.65
C VAL A 156 0.69 -9.78 0.85
N PHE A 157 0.09 -10.76 1.52
CA PHE A 157 -0.09 -10.76 2.97
C PHE A 157 0.29 -12.13 3.54
N GLY A 158 1.40 -12.17 4.26
CA GLY A 158 2.03 -13.42 4.65
C GLY A 158 2.44 -14.25 3.42
N GLU A 159 1.94 -15.47 3.32
CA GLU A 159 2.17 -16.37 2.17
C GLU A 159 1.10 -16.25 1.07
N ARG A 160 0.10 -15.38 1.25
CA ARG A 160 -1.01 -15.23 0.31
C ARG A 160 -0.71 -14.15 -0.70
N ILE A 161 -0.92 -14.45 -1.97
CA ILE A 161 -0.83 -13.52 -3.08
C ILE A 161 -2.23 -13.38 -3.67
N ILE A 162 -2.69 -12.14 -3.82
CA ILE A 162 -4.01 -11.81 -4.35
C ILE A 162 -3.82 -10.83 -5.49
N ARG A 163 -4.35 -11.15 -6.64
CA ARG A 163 -4.36 -10.26 -7.79
C ARG A 163 -5.59 -9.38 -7.75
N ILE A 164 -5.40 -8.13 -8.10
CA ILE A 164 -6.44 -7.11 -8.12
C ILE A 164 -6.69 -6.69 -9.56
N GLU A 165 -7.92 -6.80 -9.99
CA GLU A 165 -8.35 -6.40 -11.32
C GLU A 165 -9.53 -5.42 -11.24
N ASN A 166 -9.78 -4.71 -12.33
CA ASN A 166 -10.93 -3.81 -12.47
C ASN A 166 -11.07 -2.77 -11.35
N PHE A 167 -9.94 -2.34 -10.78
CA PHE A 167 -9.93 -1.40 -9.67
C PHE A 167 -10.48 -0.03 -10.09
N LYS A 168 -11.43 0.50 -9.31
CA LYS A 168 -12.09 1.79 -9.55
C LYS A 168 -12.22 2.54 -8.23
N ILE A 169 -11.86 3.81 -8.24
CA ILE A 169 -12.19 4.77 -7.19
C ILE A 169 -13.56 5.37 -7.56
N GLN A 170 -14.48 5.38 -6.60
CA GLN A 170 -15.85 5.85 -6.79
C GLN A 170 -16.00 7.32 -6.38
#